data_da32872ad5697f306047f1b54d487ed2
#
_entry.id   da32872ad5697f306047f1b54d487ed2
#
_cell.length_a   1.000
_cell.length_b   1.000
_cell.length_c   1.000
_cell.angle_alpha   90.00
_cell.angle_beta   90.00
_cell.angle_gamma   90.00
#
_symmetry.space_group_name_H-M   'P 1'
#
loop_
_entity.id
_entity.type
_entity.pdbx_description
1 polymer ?
#
loop_
_entity_poly.entity_id
_entity_poly.type
_entity_poly.pdbx_seq_one_letter_code
_entity_poly.pdbx_strand_id
1 'polypeptide(L)'
;ETGLEHGTITALIDDHKFEITSLREDISTDGRHAQVKFSKDWKKDASRRDFTINAIYSDIEGNIFDPYNGKDDLEKGVINFIGNPEIRVQEDYLRILRYVRFFITYSKQRHNHEIVKSLRKNFIGISKLSKERLIDELEKILDKKILRNLSKDKFCLEILQLTFPQLRYFDVFFRLNPYAERLFIDIDFIFIVSLLIIDQTDNAEYFLYKFNISKKNQKRIKNIYYFYKDKITSKTLSESNLNRVFYYQGKETVIDIINFKIFKSKKLDNRLIELSKSYYNKTVPAMPVKADTLMKKYKILEGKNLGDKLKRIEEAWVKNNFKISNQQVENIINN
;
A
#
# COMPACT_ATOMS: atom_id res chain seq x y z
N GLU A 1 -14.88 12.09 13.92
CA GLU A 1 -16.35 11.89 13.76
C GLU A 1 -16.70 11.72 12.29
N THR A 2 -16.30 10.60 11.70
CA THR A 2 -16.64 10.26 10.33
C THR A 2 -17.74 9.19 10.35
N GLY A 3 -18.88 9.44 9.71
CA GLY A 3 -19.96 8.46 9.59
C GLY A 3 -21.25 8.76 10.34
N LEU A 4 -21.32 9.84 11.14
CA LEU A 4 -22.54 10.23 11.87
C LEU A 4 -23.73 10.46 10.92
N GLU A 5 -23.49 11.08 9.77
CA GLU A 5 -24.53 11.30 8.73
C GLU A 5 -25.10 9.97 8.20
N HIS A 6 -24.37 8.89 8.33
CA HIS A 6 -24.77 7.55 7.90
C HIS A 6 -25.16 6.64 9.07
N GLY A 7 -25.25 7.18 10.30
CA GLY A 7 -25.61 6.44 11.49
C GLY A 7 -24.60 5.41 11.94
N THR A 8 -23.30 5.61 11.62
CA THR A 8 -22.21 4.72 12.03
C THR A 8 -21.35 5.42 13.07
N ILE A 9 -21.06 4.74 14.17
CA ILE A 9 -20.08 5.14 15.18
C ILE A 9 -19.06 4.02 15.38
N THR A 10 -17.81 4.39 15.70
CA THR A 10 -16.77 3.42 16.07
C THR A 10 -16.54 3.49 17.56
N ALA A 11 -16.79 2.39 18.27
CA ALA A 11 -16.41 2.22 19.67
C ALA A 11 -15.02 1.56 19.75
N LEU A 12 -14.18 2.05 20.66
CA LEU A 12 -12.90 1.44 20.99
C LEU A 12 -12.99 0.83 22.39
N ILE A 13 -12.85 -0.49 22.49
CA ILE A 13 -12.92 -1.24 23.75
C ILE A 13 -11.71 -2.17 23.78
N ASP A 14 -10.85 -2.02 24.80
CA ASP A 14 -9.62 -2.85 24.97
C ASP A 14 -8.80 -2.98 23.66
N ASP A 15 -8.52 -1.85 23.00
CA ASP A 15 -7.82 -1.75 21.72
C ASP A 15 -8.52 -2.40 20.50
N HIS A 16 -9.72 -2.96 20.69
CA HIS A 16 -10.55 -3.48 19.60
C HIS A 16 -11.54 -2.41 19.10
N LYS A 17 -11.64 -2.32 17.78
CA LYS A 17 -12.57 -1.40 17.10
C LYS A 17 -13.88 -2.11 16.75
N PHE A 18 -14.98 -1.56 17.21
CA PHE A 18 -16.34 -2.01 16.90
C PHE A 18 -17.08 -0.94 16.13
N GLU A 19 -17.50 -1.27 14.92
CA GLU A 19 -18.36 -0.39 14.12
C GLU A 19 -19.83 -0.68 14.45
N ILE A 20 -20.51 0.32 15.00
CA ILE A 20 -21.92 0.23 15.38
C ILE A 20 -22.71 1.09 14.38
N THR A 21 -23.57 0.45 13.58
CA THR A 21 -24.33 1.12 12.53
C THR A 21 -25.83 0.88 12.73
N SER A 22 -26.62 1.95 12.69
CA SER A 22 -28.08 1.83 12.68
C SER A 22 -28.56 1.24 11.36
N LEU A 23 -29.54 0.31 11.41
CA LEU A 23 -30.19 -0.20 10.22
C LEU A 23 -30.87 0.94 9.45
N ARG A 24 -30.82 0.91 8.13
CA ARG A 24 -31.34 1.97 7.28
C ARG A 24 -31.81 1.45 5.91
N GLU A 25 -32.66 2.24 5.29
CA GLU A 25 -33.01 2.11 3.86
C GLU A 25 -32.48 3.35 3.12
N ASP A 26 -32.00 3.17 1.90
CA ASP A 26 -31.56 4.26 1.05
C ASP A 26 -32.78 4.76 0.25
N ILE A 27 -33.15 6.05 0.42
CA ILE A 27 -34.28 6.67 -0.29
C ILE A 27 -33.83 7.07 -1.69
N SER A 28 -32.64 7.65 -1.80
CA SER A 28 -31.98 8.01 -3.05
C SER A 28 -30.48 7.91 -2.88
N THR A 29 -29.76 7.52 -3.92
CA THR A 29 -28.31 7.41 -3.89
C THR A 29 -27.70 7.90 -5.19
N ASP A 30 -26.61 8.67 -5.08
CA ASP A 30 -25.72 9.05 -6.19
C ASP A 30 -24.37 8.32 -6.12
N GLY A 31 -24.31 7.26 -5.32
CA GLY A 31 -23.11 6.44 -5.08
C GLY A 31 -22.22 6.95 -3.95
N ARG A 32 -22.26 8.23 -3.59
CA ARG A 32 -21.48 8.82 -2.50
C ARG A 32 -22.36 9.32 -1.35
N HIS A 33 -23.47 9.95 -1.68
CA HIS A 33 -24.43 10.48 -0.72
C HIS A 33 -25.76 9.77 -0.91
N ALA A 34 -26.17 9.03 0.08
CA ALA A 34 -27.50 8.45 0.15
C ALA A 34 -28.33 9.28 1.13
N GLN A 35 -29.51 9.72 0.71
CA GLN A 35 -30.50 10.12 1.68
C GLN A 35 -31.00 8.85 2.35
N VAL A 36 -30.67 8.71 3.63
CA VAL A 36 -30.97 7.51 4.38
C VAL A 36 -32.14 7.75 5.33
N LYS A 37 -32.96 6.73 5.49
CA LYS A 37 -33.97 6.65 6.53
C LYS A 37 -33.63 5.50 7.46
N PHE A 38 -33.47 5.80 8.73
CA PHE A 38 -33.23 4.76 9.72
C PHE A 38 -34.43 3.83 9.82
N SER A 39 -34.18 2.55 9.93
CA SER A 39 -35.17 1.47 9.92
C SER A 39 -34.86 0.51 11.07
N LYS A 40 -35.89 -0.25 11.48
CA LYS A 40 -35.71 -1.43 12.34
C LYS A 40 -35.84 -2.73 11.54
N ASP A 41 -36.10 -2.59 10.23
CA ASP A 41 -36.34 -3.72 9.33
C ASP A 41 -35.02 -4.22 8.73
N TRP A 42 -34.58 -5.39 9.15
CA TRP A 42 -33.36 -6.04 8.69
C TRP A 42 -33.39 -6.36 7.19
N LYS A 43 -34.58 -6.70 6.64
CA LYS A 43 -34.73 -6.99 5.21
C LYS A 43 -34.51 -5.74 4.36
N LYS A 44 -34.98 -4.59 4.81
CA LYS A 44 -34.74 -3.31 4.15
C LYS A 44 -33.24 -2.94 4.17
N ASP A 45 -32.57 -3.11 5.30
CA ASP A 45 -31.12 -2.88 5.36
C ASP A 45 -30.34 -3.87 4.47
N ALA A 46 -30.76 -5.13 4.43
CA ALA A 46 -30.19 -6.13 3.57
C ALA A 46 -30.33 -5.80 2.09
N SER A 47 -31.50 -5.29 1.67
CA SER A 47 -31.81 -5.01 0.25
C SER A 47 -30.91 -3.94 -0.38
N ARG A 48 -30.36 -3.02 0.39
CA ARG A 48 -29.45 -1.97 -0.09
C ARG A 48 -28.00 -2.44 -0.21
N ARG A 49 -27.65 -3.60 0.38
CA ARG A 49 -26.27 -4.13 0.33
C ARG A 49 -25.93 -4.63 -1.07
N ASP A 50 -24.64 -4.81 -1.35
CA ASP A 50 -24.15 -5.19 -2.67
C ASP A 50 -24.36 -6.68 -2.99
N PHE A 51 -23.84 -7.58 -2.12
CA PHE A 51 -23.81 -9.02 -2.37
C PHE A 51 -24.61 -9.80 -1.32
N THR A 52 -25.16 -10.93 -1.73
CA THR A 52 -25.93 -11.85 -0.86
C THR A 52 -25.12 -12.24 0.37
N ILE A 53 -23.85 -12.62 0.19
CA ILE A 53 -22.91 -12.99 1.25
C ILE A 53 -22.61 -11.87 2.25
N ASN A 54 -22.92 -10.63 1.89
CA ASN A 54 -22.68 -9.45 2.71
C ASN A 54 -23.97 -8.94 3.39
N ALA A 55 -25.05 -9.72 3.31
CA ALA A 55 -26.35 -9.42 3.88
C ALA A 55 -26.83 -10.51 4.85
N ILE A 56 -25.92 -11.18 5.50
CA ILE A 56 -26.16 -12.16 6.56
C ILE A 56 -26.01 -11.45 7.91
N TYR A 57 -26.98 -11.62 8.77
CA TYR A 57 -27.03 -11.02 10.11
C TYR A 57 -27.08 -12.11 11.18
N SER A 58 -26.63 -11.81 12.36
CA SER A 58 -26.79 -12.65 13.54
C SER A 58 -27.23 -11.80 14.71
N ASP A 59 -28.10 -12.32 15.56
CA ASP A 59 -28.36 -11.76 16.87
C ASP A 59 -27.28 -12.16 17.87
N ILE A 60 -27.42 -11.73 19.12
CA ILE A 60 -26.46 -12.05 20.20
C ILE A 60 -26.53 -13.51 20.65
N GLU A 61 -27.64 -14.20 20.38
CA GLU A 61 -27.84 -15.62 20.65
C GLU A 61 -27.28 -16.50 19.51
N GLY A 62 -26.85 -15.90 18.39
CA GLY A 62 -26.31 -16.63 17.24
C GLY A 62 -27.38 -17.08 16.21
N ASN A 63 -28.63 -16.64 16.35
CA ASN A 63 -29.66 -16.91 15.34
C ASN A 63 -29.36 -16.11 14.08
N ILE A 64 -29.43 -16.78 12.93
CA ILE A 64 -29.08 -16.17 11.64
C ILE A 64 -30.34 -15.67 10.94
N PHE A 65 -30.30 -14.42 10.48
CA PHE A 65 -31.24 -13.85 9.54
C PHE A 65 -30.56 -13.63 8.19
N ASP A 66 -30.98 -14.38 7.19
CA ASP A 66 -30.39 -14.40 5.85
C ASP A 66 -31.49 -14.31 4.76
N PRO A 67 -31.96 -13.09 4.45
CA PRO A 67 -33.10 -12.90 3.56
C PRO A 67 -32.80 -13.16 2.08
N TYR A 68 -31.52 -13.34 1.71
CA TYR A 68 -31.07 -13.51 0.32
C TYR A 68 -30.26 -14.78 0.09
N ASN A 69 -30.29 -15.74 1.02
CA ASN A 69 -29.55 -17.01 0.95
C ASN A 69 -28.03 -16.82 0.79
N GLY A 70 -27.48 -15.78 1.42
CA GLY A 70 -26.06 -15.47 1.36
C GLY A 70 -25.17 -16.55 2.00
N LYS A 71 -25.67 -17.25 3.02
CA LYS A 71 -24.95 -18.39 3.64
C LYS A 71 -24.76 -19.52 2.62
N ASP A 72 -25.79 -19.87 1.88
CA ASP A 72 -25.74 -20.90 0.85
C ASP A 72 -24.78 -20.51 -0.29
N ASP A 73 -24.86 -19.25 -0.74
CA ASP A 73 -23.92 -18.69 -1.71
C ASP A 73 -22.47 -18.74 -1.21
N LEU A 74 -22.23 -18.41 0.06
CA LEU A 74 -20.90 -18.44 0.67
C LEU A 74 -20.35 -19.89 0.74
N GLU A 75 -21.17 -20.85 1.16
CA GLU A 75 -20.80 -22.27 1.23
C GLU A 75 -20.44 -22.83 -0.15
N LYS A 76 -21.22 -22.47 -1.18
CA LYS A 76 -20.97 -22.83 -2.58
C LYS A 76 -19.84 -22.04 -3.24
N GLY A 77 -19.40 -20.95 -2.61
CA GLY A 77 -18.40 -20.04 -3.15
C GLY A 77 -18.92 -19.27 -4.37
N VAL A 78 -20.18 -18.82 -4.33
CA VAL A 78 -20.80 -18.03 -5.39
C VAL A 78 -20.88 -16.57 -4.93
N ILE A 79 -20.60 -15.64 -5.82
CA ILE A 79 -20.72 -14.20 -5.55
C ILE A 79 -21.84 -13.62 -6.39
N ASN A 80 -22.98 -13.41 -5.75
CA ASN A 80 -24.19 -12.86 -6.38
C ASN A 80 -24.51 -11.45 -5.86
N PHE A 81 -24.92 -10.57 -6.77
CA PHE A 81 -25.53 -9.29 -6.38
C PHE A 81 -26.94 -9.52 -5.81
N ILE A 82 -27.33 -8.66 -4.85
CA ILE A 82 -28.70 -8.57 -4.41
C ILE A 82 -29.49 -7.81 -5.47
N GLY A 83 -30.37 -8.51 -6.21
CA GLY A 83 -31.10 -7.94 -7.33
C GLY A 83 -30.32 -7.95 -8.65
N ASN A 84 -30.68 -7.03 -9.55
CA ASN A 84 -30.09 -6.99 -10.89
C ASN A 84 -28.67 -6.41 -10.86
N PRO A 85 -27.63 -7.14 -11.32
CA PRO A 85 -26.23 -6.70 -11.28
C PRO A 85 -25.98 -5.37 -11.98
N GLU A 86 -26.63 -5.11 -13.12
CA GLU A 86 -26.43 -3.88 -13.88
C GLU A 86 -26.95 -2.66 -13.11
N ILE A 87 -28.13 -2.74 -12.54
CA ILE A 87 -28.74 -1.68 -11.72
C ILE A 87 -27.84 -1.44 -10.49
N ARG A 88 -27.41 -2.50 -9.81
CA ARG A 88 -26.59 -2.40 -8.61
C ARG A 88 -25.24 -1.75 -8.87
N VAL A 89 -24.61 -2.02 -10.00
CA VAL A 89 -23.36 -1.39 -10.42
C VAL A 89 -23.56 0.09 -10.78
N GLN A 90 -24.70 0.44 -11.42
CA GLN A 90 -25.01 1.83 -11.78
C GLN A 90 -25.29 2.71 -10.56
N GLU A 91 -25.85 2.16 -9.48
CA GLU A 91 -26.01 2.87 -8.20
C GLU A 91 -24.69 3.25 -7.55
N ASP A 92 -23.67 2.38 -7.64
CA ASP A 92 -22.32 2.64 -7.13
C ASP A 92 -21.27 1.85 -7.91
N TYR A 93 -20.51 2.53 -8.75
CA TYR A 93 -19.48 1.90 -9.58
C TYR A 93 -18.32 1.28 -8.79
N LEU A 94 -18.15 1.61 -7.49
CA LEU A 94 -17.16 0.95 -6.63
C LEU A 94 -17.48 -0.55 -6.47
N ARG A 95 -18.72 -0.95 -6.65
CA ARG A 95 -19.15 -2.36 -6.61
C ARG A 95 -18.43 -3.22 -7.63
N ILE A 96 -17.90 -2.64 -8.72
CA ILE A 96 -17.05 -3.36 -9.68
C ILE A 96 -15.76 -3.85 -9.00
N LEU A 97 -15.07 -2.98 -8.29
CA LEU A 97 -13.85 -3.34 -7.54
C LEU A 97 -14.17 -4.23 -6.34
N ARG A 98 -15.29 -3.96 -5.65
CA ARG A 98 -15.77 -4.81 -4.56
C ARG A 98 -16.06 -6.22 -5.04
N TYR A 99 -16.67 -6.40 -6.24
CA TYR A 99 -16.85 -7.72 -6.84
C TYR A 99 -15.51 -8.43 -7.04
N VAL A 100 -14.51 -7.76 -7.57
CA VAL A 100 -13.15 -8.33 -7.71
C VAL A 100 -12.65 -8.83 -6.36
N ARG A 101 -12.73 -8.02 -5.31
CA ARG A 101 -12.27 -8.39 -3.96
C ARG A 101 -13.03 -9.58 -3.39
N PHE A 102 -14.36 -9.55 -3.41
CA PHE A 102 -15.18 -10.65 -2.88
C PHE A 102 -14.99 -11.93 -3.68
N PHE A 103 -14.91 -11.82 -5.00
CA PHE A 103 -14.69 -12.97 -5.87
C PHE A 103 -13.36 -13.66 -5.54
N ILE A 104 -12.27 -12.92 -5.51
CA ILE A 104 -10.94 -13.47 -5.21
C ILE A 104 -10.86 -14.05 -3.78
N THR A 105 -11.63 -13.49 -2.85
CA THR A 105 -11.61 -13.93 -1.45
C THR A 105 -12.41 -15.19 -1.21
N TYR A 106 -13.59 -15.29 -1.80
CA TYR A 106 -14.58 -16.30 -1.41
C TYR A 106 -15.02 -17.23 -2.53
N SER A 107 -14.79 -16.88 -3.82
CA SER A 107 -15.32 -17.69 -4.90
C SER A 107 -14.59 -19.04 -5.03
N LYS A 108 -15.37 -20.08 -5.25
CA LYS A 108 -14.94 -21.43 -5.64
C LYS A 108 -15.43 -21.78 -7.06
N GLN A 109 -16.13 -20.84 -7.69
CA GLN A 109 -16.81 -21.03 -8.97
C GLN A 109 -16.16 -20.15 -10.06
N ARG A 110 -16.57 -20.39 -11.32
CA ARG A 110 -16.25 -19.49 -12.43
C ARG A 110 -17.12 -18.24 -12.33
N HIS A 111 -16.66 -17.17 -12.96
CA HIS A 111 -17.45 -15.93 -13.08
C HIS A 111 -18.80 -16.20 -13.76
N ASN A 112 -19.87 -15.66 -13.19
CA ASN A 112 -21.16 -15.63 -13.84
C ASN A 112 -21.12 -14.70 -15.06
N HIS A 113 -21.56 -15.18 -16.22
CA HIS A 113 -21.50 -14.47 -17.49
C HIS A 113 -22.28 -13.15 -17.48
N GLU A 114 -23.47 -13.13 -16.87
CA GLU A 114 -24.32 -11.93 -16.78
C GLU A 114 -23.67 -10.86 -15.90
N ILE A 115 -23.02 -11.28 -14.79
CA ILE A 115 -22.27 -10.36 -13.93
C ILE A 115 -21.09 -9.77 -14.71
N VAL A 116 -20.27 -10.60 -15.37
CA VAL A 116 -19.15 -10.13 -16.18
C VAL A 116 -19.59 -9.13 -17.25
N LYS A 117 -20.67 -9.42 -17.95
CA LYS A 117 -21.25 -8.53 -18.96
C LYS A 117 -21.67 -7.18 -18.35
N SER A 118 -22.34 -7.20 -17.20
CA SER A 118 -22.77 -5.99 -16.48
C SER A 118 -21.58 -5.16 -16.00
N LEU A 119 -20.53 -5.79 -15.45
CA LEU A 119 -19.33 -5.11 -14.99
C LEU A 119 -18.59 -4.44 -16.16
N ARG A 120 -18.40 -5.16 -17.28
CA ARG A 120 -17.72 -4.58 -18.46
C ARG A 120 -18.50 -3.43 -19.07
N LYS A 121 -19.83 -3.55 -19.21
CA LYS A 121 -20.68 -2.50 -19.76
C LYS A 121 -20.61 -1.21 -18.94
N ASN A 122 -20.49 -1.31 -17.63
CA ASN A 122 -20.53 -0.19 -16.71
C ASN A 122 -19.13 0.26 -16.22
N PHE A 123 -18.06 -0.34 -16.75
CA PHE A 123 -16.70 -0.07 -16.30
C PHE A 123 -16.31 1.41 -16.37
N ILE A 124 -16.75 2.12 -17.41
CA ILE A 124 -16.45 3.55 -17.61
C ILE A 124 -16.88 4.40 -16.40
N GLY A 125 -17.89 3.97 -15.66
CA GLY A 125 -18.40 4.64 -14.47
C GLY A 125 -17.37 4.73 -13.32
N ILE A 126 -16.34 3.87 -13.29
CA ILE A 126 -15.26 3.94 -12.30
C ILE A 126 -14.56 5.30 -12.32
N SER A 127 -14.48 5.96 -13.49
CA SER A 127 -13.88 7.28 -13.62
C SER A 127 -14.59 8.38 -12.81
N LYS A 128 -15.84 8.15 -12.40
CA LYS A 128 -16.63 9.08 -11.56
C LYS A 128 -16.33 8.96 -10.07
N LEU A 129 -15.61 7.91 -9.65
CA LEU A 129 -15.30 7.67 -8.25
C LEU A 129 -14.18 8.59 -7.75
N SER A 130 -14.26 8.96 -6.47
CA SER A 130 -13.18 9.70 -5.83
C SER A 130 -11.92 8.83 -5.71
N LYS A 131 -10.76 9.48 -5.76
CA LYS A 131 -9.45 8.82 -5.70
C LYS A 131 -9.24 8.11 -4.36
N GLU A 132 -9.78 8.67 -3.29
CA GLU A 132 -9.74 8.12 -1.95
C GLU A 132 -10.47 6.76 -1.90
N ARG A 133 -11.72 6.70 -2.40
CA ARG A 133 -12.48 5.45 -2.45
C ARG A 133 -11.78 4.37 -3.27
N LEU A 134 -11.14 4.77 -4.36
CA LEU A 134 -10.37 3.83 -5.21
C LEU A 134 -9.16 3.27 -4.47
N ILE A 135 -8.41 4.10 -3.74
CA ILE A 135 -7.24 3.66 -2.97
C ILE A 135 -7.65 2.80 -1.76
N ASP A 136 -8.71 3.17 -1.05
CA ASP A 136 -9.22 2.39 0.09
C ASP A 136 -9.66 0.99 -0.33
N GLU A 137 -10.30 0.86 -1.49
CA GLU A 137 -10.68 -0.45 -2.02
C GLU A 137 -9.50 -1.21 -2.59
N LEU A 138 -8.54 -0.51 -3.22
CA LEU A 138 -7.29 -1.11 -3.69
C LEU A 138 -6.48 -1.72 -2.54
N GLU A 139 -6.39 -1.04 -1.39
CA GLU A 139 -5.70 -1.56 -0.21
C GLU A 139 -6.28 -2.90 0.25
N LYS A 140 -7.61 -3.01 0.25
CA LYS A 140 -8.31 -4.27 0.57
C LYS A 140 -8.09 -5.37 -0.47
N ILE A 141 -8.01 -5.01 -1.76
CA ILE A 141 -7.75 -5.96 -2.86
C ILE A 141 -6.30 -6.46 -2.82
N LEU A 142 -5.36 -5.60 -2.45
CA LEU A 142 -3.94 -5.95 -2.35
C LEU A 142 -3.57 -6.58 -0.99
N ASP A 143 -4.56 -7.03 -0.21
CA ASP A 143 -4.29 -7.84 0.98
C ASP A 143 -3.52 -9.11 0.63
N LYS A 144 -2.52 -9.42 1.43
CA LYS A 144 -1.58 -10.55 1.21
C LYS A 144 -2.27 -11.89 1.06
N LYS A 145 -3.41 -12.08 1.76
CA LYS A 145 -4.17 -13.33 1.73
C LYS A 145 -4.80 -13.61 0.37
N ILE A 146 -5.17 -12.56 -0.35
CA ILE A 146 -5.89 -12.66 -1.62
C ILE A 146 -5.03 -12.32 -2.84
N LEU A 147 -3.94 -11.56 -2.65
CA LEU A 147 -3.06 -11.07 -3.74
C LEU A 147 -2.56 -12.19 -4.67
N ARG A 148 -2.24 -13.37 -4.13
CA ARG A 148 -1.81 -14.52 -4.93
C ARG A 148 -2.93 -15.13 -5.76
N ASN A 149 -4.17 -15.07 -5.27
CA ASN A 149 -5.32 -15.55 -6.01
C ASN A 149 -5.70 -14.56 -7.11
N LEU A 150 -5.64 -13.26 -6.82
CA LEU A 150 -5.85 -12.20 -7.81
C LEU A 150 -5.01 -12.42 -9.07
N SER A 151 -3.76 -12.77 -8.91
CA SER A 151 -2.83 -12.95 -10.00
C SER A 151 -3.13 -14.18 -10.88
N LYS A 152 -3.95 -15.11 -10.42
CA LYS A 152 -4.40 -16.29 -11.18
C LYS A 152 -5.70 -16.03 -11.96
N ASP A 153 -6.45 -15.01 -11.60
CA ASP A 153 -7.73 -14.67 -12.23
C ASP A 153 -7.57 -13.56 -13.27
N LYS A 154 -7.70 -13.94 -14.54
CA LYS A 154 -7.49 -13.03 -15.67
C LYS A 154 -8.48 -11.88 -15.71
N PHE A 155 -9.76 -12.14 -15.40
CA PHE A 155 -10.79 -11.11 -15.44
C PHE A 155 -10.63 -10.10 -14.31
N CYS A 156 -10.41 -10.57 -13.09
CA CYS A 156 -10.16 -9.70 -11.95
C CYS A 156 -8.90 -8.85 -12.14
N LEU A 157 -7.84 -9.45 -12.71
CA LEU A 157 -6.61 -8.74 -13.03
C LEU A 157 -6.83 -7.69 -14.13
N GLU A 158 -7.62 -8.01 -15.18
CA GLU A 158 -8.01 -7.06 -16.25
C GLU A 158 -8.70 -5.84 -15.66
N ILE A 159 -9.75 -6.03 -14.84
CA ILE A 159 -10.49 -4.94 -14.19
C ILE A 159 -9.55 -4.06 -13.35
N LEU A 160 -8.67 -4.69 -12.58
CA LEU A 160 -7.74 -3.96 -11.72
C LEU A 160 -6.73 -3.14 -12.53
N GLN A 161 -6.17 -3.71 -13.59
CA GLN A 161 -5.21 -3.01 -14.46
C GLN A 161 -5.85 -1.92 -15.31
N LEU A 162 -7.10 -2.08 -15.73
CA LEU A 162 -7.85 -1.01 -16.39
C LEU A 162 -8.13 0.16 -15.43
N THR A 163 -8.41 -0.12 -14.15
CA THR A 163 -8.62 0.92 -13.13
C THR A 163 -7.32 1.62 -12.73
N PHE A 164 -6.27 0.83 -12.55
CA PHE A 164 -4.94 1.25 -12.11
C PHE A 164 -3.86 0.81 -13.12
N PRO A 165 -3.74 1.47 -14.28
CA PRO A 165 -2.81 1.05 -15.34
C PRO A 165 -1.34 1.04 -14.91
N GLN A 166 -1.03 1.71 -13.78
CA GLN A 166 0.31 1.75 -13.20
C GLN A 166 0.70 0.45 -12.49
N LEU A 167 -0.27 -0.40 -12.11
CA LEU A 167 0.00 -1.69 -11.45
C LEU A 167 0.37 -2.73 -12.50
N ARG A 168 1.68 -2.93 -12.74
CA ARG A 168 2.17 -3.72 -13.89
C ARG A 168 2.75 -5.07 -13.53
N TYR A 169 3.38 -5.22 -12.35
CA TYR A 169 4.30 -6.33 -12.06
C TYR A 169 3.70 -7.37 -11.11
N PHE A 170 2.47 -7.79 -11.32
CA PHE A 170 1.81 -8.81 -10.48
C PHE A 170 2.53 -10.16 -10.48
N ASP A 171 3.28 -10.48 -11.55
CA ASP A 171 4.06 -11.71 -11.67
C ASP A 171 5.13 -11.86 -10.57
N VAL A 172 5.55 -10.77 -9.94
CA VAL A 172 6.49 -10.80 -8.81
C VAL A 172 5.98 -11.68 -7.66
N PHE A 173 4.66 -11.70 -7.43
CA PHE A 173 4.06 -12.45 -6.32
C PHE A 173 3.85 -13.95 -6.62
N PHE A 174 4.09 -14.41 -7.85
CA PHE A 174 4.01 -15.82 -8.23
C PHE A 174 5.32 -16.59 -8.06
N ARG A 175 6.43 -15.87 -8.11
CA ARG A 175 7.76 -16.47 -8.23
C ARG A 175 8.72 -15.86 -7.22
N LEU A 176 8.24 -15.74 -5.99
CA LEU A 176 9.07 -15.28 -4.89
C LEU A 176 10.18 -16.31 -4.63
N ASN A 177 11.40 -15.83 -4.40
CA ASN A 177 12.45 -16.67 -3.87
C ASN A 177 12.16 -17.03 -2.39
N PRO A 178 12.76 -18.10 -1.82
CA PRO A 178 12.44 -18.57 -0.48
C PRO A 178 12.60 -17.53 0.64
N TYR A 179 13.46 -16.53 0.46
CA TYR A 179 13.62 -15.47 1.45
C TYR A 179 12.53 -14.40 1.33
N ALA A 180 12.19 -14.00 0.10
CA ALA A 180 11.06 -13.09 -0.16
C ALA A 180 9.72 -13.70 0.32
N GLU A 181 9.56 -15.03 0.23
CA GLU A 181 8.40 -15.74 0.80
C GLU A 181 8.25 -15.52 2.30
N ARG A 182 9.34 -15.56 3.05
CA ARG A 182 9.32 -15.31 4.50
C ARG A 182 8.97 -13.85 4.80
N LEU A 183 9.54 -12.92 4.04
CA LEU A 183 9.28 -11.49 4.21
C LEU A 183 7.87 -11.09 3.78
N PHE A 184 7.21 -11.89 2.93
CA PHE A 184 5.89 -11.56 2.38
C PHE A 184 4.81 -11.39 3.45
N ILE A 185 4.98 -12.03 4.61
CA ILE A 185 4.05 -11.92 5.75
C ILE A 185 4.10 -10.51 6.36
N ASP A 186 5.27 -9.85 6.33
CA ASP A 186 5.52 -8.59 7.05
C ASP A 186 5.41 -7.35 6.17
N ILE A 187 5.38 -7.50 4.83
CA ILE A 187 5.24 -6.33 3.94
C ILE A 187 3.86 -5.70 4.06
N ASP A 188 3.82 -4.39 3.93
CA ASP A 188 2.59 -3.60 3.96
C ASP A 188 2.11 -3.19 2.56
N PHE A 189 0.91 -2.59 2.51
CA PHE A 189 0.29 -2.09 1.29
C PHE A 189 1.20 -1.18 0.46
N ILE A 190 1.89 -0.25 1.10
CA ILE A 190 2.75 0.73 0.39
C ILE A 190 3.94 0.06 -0.25
N PHE A 191 4.52 -0.95 0.40
CA PHE A 191 5.60 -1.74 -0.20
C PHE A 191 5.10 -2.61 -1.36
N ILE A 192 3.90 -3.23 -1.23
CA ILE A 192 3.25 -3.96 -2.32
C ILE A 192 3.02 -3.05 -3.53
N VAL A 193 2.45 -1.86 -3.31
CA VAL A 193 2.26 -0.85 -4.37
C VAL A 193 3.60 -0.49 -5.00
N SER A 194 4.66 -0.27 -4.21
CA SER A 194 6.00 0.03 -4.73
C SER A 194 6.51 -1.05 -5.68
N LEU A 195 6.32 -2.34 -5.33
CA LEU A 195 6.68 -3.47 -6.17
C LEU A 195 5.92 -3.50 -7.51
N LEU A 196 4.67 -3.02 -7.52
CA LEU A 196 3.81 -3.02 -8.69
C LEU A 196 4.03 -1.84 -9.63
N ILE A 197 4.43 -0.67 -9.11
CA ILE A 197 4.50 0.56 -9.89
C ILE A 197 5.92 1.02 -10.23
N ILE A 198 6.94 0.61 -9.46
CA ILE A 198 8.31 1.09 -9.68
C ILE A 198 8.98 0.30 -10.79
N ASP A 199 9.34 1.04 -11.82
CA ASP A 199 10.15 0.61 -12.95
C ASP A 199 11.18 1.73 -13.29
N GLN A 200 11.81 1.64 -14.44
CA GLN A 200 12.78 2.64 -14.89
C GLN A 200 12.13 3.82 -15.62
N THR A 201 10.79 3.91 -15.59
CA THR A 201 10.00 5.00 -16.18
C THR A 201 9.45 5.93 -15.10
N ASP A 202 8.66 6.92 -15.50
CA ASP A 202 7.94 7.84 -14.62
C ASP A 202 6.62 7.26 -14.06
N ASN A 203 6.39 5.95 -14.24
CA ASN A 203 5.15 5.29 -13.85
C ASN A 203 4.77 5.49 -12.37
N ALA A 204 5.76 5.43 -11.48
CA ALA A 204 5.55 5.68 -10.05
C ALA A 204 5.20 7.15 -9.77
N GLU A 205 5.85 8.11 -10.45
CA GLU A 205 5.56 9.54 -10.31
C GLU A 205 4.12 9.84 -10.78
N TYR A 206 3.71 9.24 -11.92
CA TYR A 206 2.36 9.37 -12.43
C TYR A 206 1.30 8.77 -11.48
N PHE A 207 1.57 7.61 -10.89
CA PHE A 207 0.70 7.02 -9.87
C PHE A 207 0.52 7.97 -8.68
N LEU A 208 1.62 8.53 -8.16
CA LEU A 208 1.60 9.46 -7.03
C LEU A 208 0.90 10.78 -7.36
N TYR A 209 0.97 11.24 -8.60
CA TYR A 209 0.23 12.39 -9.08
C TYR A 209 -1.27 12.11 -9.17
N LYS A 210 -1.64 10.95 -9.71
CA LYS A 210 -3.03 10.57 -9.95
C LYS A 210 -3.80 10.28 -8.68
N PHE A 211 -3.16 9.68 -7.66
CA PHE A 211 -3.81 9.21 -6.45
C PHE A 211 -3.33 9.94 -5.20
N ASN A 212 -4.28 10.33 -4.33
CA ASN A 212 -4.01 11.00 -3.07
C ASN A 212 -3.50 9.99 -2.02
N ILE A 213 -2.18 9.81 -1.98
CA ILE A 213 -1.52 9.03 -0.93
C ILE A 213 -0.90 10.00 0.07
N SER A 214 -0.89 9.65 1.36
CA SER A 214 -0.33 10.49 2.41
C SER A 214 1.12 10.91 2.11
N LYS A 215 1.52 12.12 2.50
CA LYS A 215 2.90 12.62 2.28
C LYS A 215 3.98 11.67 2.77
N LYS A 216 3.74 10.98 3.91
CA LYS A 216 4.63 9.97 4.47
C LYS A 216 4.83 8.81 3.48
N ASN A 217 3.73 8.27 2.98
CA ASN A 217 3.73 7.14 2.06
C ASN A 217 4.30 7.52 0.68
N GLN A 218 3.99 8.74 0.17
CA GLN A 218 4.62 9.26 -1.04
C GLN A 218 6.15 9.33 -0.89
N LYS A 219 6.65 9.85 0.23
CA LYS A 219 8.09 9.92 0.51
C LYS A 219 8.73 8.53 0.49
N ARG A 220 8.08 7.52 1.09
CA ARG A 220 8.58 6.14 1.14
C ARG A 220 8.68 5.54 -0.27
N ILE A 221 7.64 5.67 -1.12
CA ILE A 221 7.67 5.21 -2.52
C ILE A 221 8.76 5.94 -3.31
N LYS A 222 8.85 7.28 -3.18
CA LYS A 222 9.87 8.10 -3.86
C LYS A 222 11.28 7.70 -3.49
N ASN A 223 11.55 7.37 -2.22
CA ASN A 223 12.88 6.94 -1.77
C ASN A 223 13.31 5.66 -2.51
N ILE A 224 12.42 4.67 -2.63
CA ILE A 224 12.70 3.43 -3.39
C ILE A 224 12.86 3.76 -4.88
N TYR A 225 11.92 4.53 -5.43
CA TYR A 225 11.89 4.88 -6.85
C TYR A 225 13.17 5.61 -7.28
N TYR A 226 13.57 6.70 -6.61
CA TYR A 226 14.77 7.45 -6.97
C TYR A 226 16.06 6.66 -6.79
N PHE A 227 16.10 5.73 -5.85
CA PHE A 227 17.25 4.84 -5.71
C PHE A 227 17.42 3.92 -6.92
N TYR A 228 16.31 3.51 -7.55
CA TYR A 228 16.30 2.59 -8.69
C TYR A 228 16.02 3.25 -10.04
N LYS A 229 15.82 4.57 -10.10
CA LYS A 229 15.53 5.30 -11.35
C LYS A 229 16.68 5.21 -12.33
N ASP A 230 17.90 5.36 -11.83
CA ASP A 230 19.09 5.18 -12.64
C ASP A 230 19.43 3.69 -12.75
N LYS A 231 20.07 3.28 -13.86
CA LYS A 231 20.38 1.87 -14.16
C LYS A 231 20.92 1.13 -12.94
N ILE A 232 20.24 0.06 -12.52
CA ILE A 232 20.65 -0.81 -11.42
C ILE A 232 21.92 -1.53 -11.84
N THR A 233 23.06 -1.04 -11.41
CA THR A 233 24.35 -1.71 -11.54
C THR A 233 24.70 -2.41 -10.23
N SER A 234 25.68 -3.31 -10.24
CA SER A 234 26.21 -3.91 -9.01
C SER A 234 26.77 -2.87 -8.02
N LYS A 235 27.13 -1.68 -8.52
CA LYS A 235 27.59 -0.53 -7.72
C LYS A 235 26.45 0.22 -7.00
N THR A 236 25.19 0.08 -7.45
CA THR A 236 24.05 0.79 -6.86
C THR A 236 23.81 0.36 -5.41
N LEU A 237 23.95 -0.94 -5.11
CA LEU A 237 23.87 -1.51 -3.77
C LEU A 237 25.24 -1.60 -3.09
N SER A 238 26.15 -0.67 -3.38
CA SER A 238 27.43 -0.55 -2.66
C SER A 238 27.20 -0.11 -1.21
N GLU A 239 28.11 -0.52 -0.31
CA GLU A 239 28.02 -0.14 1.10
C GLU A 239 27.99 1.39 1.27
N SER A 240 28.79 2.13 0.51
CA SER A 240 28.83 3.59 0.55
C SER A 240 27.47 4.22 0.19
N ASN A 241 26.81 3.74 -0.87
CA ASN A 241 25.48 4.24 -1.26
C ASN A 241 24.43 3.92 -0.20
N LEU A 242 24.43 2.68 0.32
CA LEU A 242 23.50 2.28 1.36
C LEU A 242 23.73 3.01 2.67
N ASN A 243 24.98 3.24 3.07
CA ASN A 243 25.31 4.04 4.25
C ASN A 243 24.85 5.50 4.11
N ARG A 244 24.91 6.07 2.89
CA ARG A 244 24.36 7.41 2.64
C ARG A 244 22.85 7.44 2.84
N VAL A 245 22.12 6.47 2.29
CA VAL A 245 20.66 6.36 2.50
C VAL A 245 20.35 6.12 3.97
N PHE A 246 21.09 5.24 4.64
CA PHE A 246 20.93 4.91 6.05
C PHE A 246 21.05 6.13 6.95
N TYR A 247 22.05 6.97 6.70
CA TYR A 247 22.30 8.17 7.48
C TYR A 247 21.25 9.25 7.26
N TYR A 248 20.95 9.59 5.98
CA TYR A 248 20.05 10.71 5.65
C TYR A 248 18.55 10.36 5.63
N GLN A 249 18.20 9.10 5.36
CA GLN A 249 16.82 8.69 5.15
C GLN A 249 16.32 7.64 6.16
N GLY A 250 17.25 7.13 6.98
CA GLY A 250 16.93 6.19 8.05
C GLY A 250 16.96 4.72 7.64
N LYS A 251 16.91 3.87 8.66
CA LYS A 251 17.03 2.42 8.58
C LYS A 251 15.93 1.78 7.73
N GLU A 252 14.66 2.19 7.93
CA GLU A 252 13.52 1.63 7.20
C GLU A 252 13.67 1.79 5.69
N THR A 253 14.16 2.94 5.23
CA THR A 253 14.38 3.20 3.81
C THR A 253 15.42 2.26 3.20
N VAL A 254 16.52 1.98 3.90
CA VAL A 254 17.55 1.04 3.41
C VAL A 254 16.99 -0.38 3.34
N ILE A 255 16.24 -0.78 4.35
CA ILE A 255 15.60 -2.10 4.38
C ILE A 255 14.61 -2.24 3.22
N ASP A 256 13.77 -1.23 2.99
CA ASP A 256 12.84 -1.21 1.85
C ASP A 256 13.58 -1.34 0.50
N ILE A 257 14.68 -0.59 0.32
CA ILE A 257 15.49 -0.65 -0.91
C ILE A 257 16.07 -2.06 -1.12
N ILE A 258 16.65 -2.66 -0.08
CA ILE A 258 17.24 -4.00 -0.19
C ILE A 258 16.13 -5.05 -0.45
N ASN A 259 15.03 -4.99 0.32
CA ASN A 259 13.92 -5.91 0.18
C ASN A 259 13.25 -5.78 -1.20
N PHE A 260 13.11 -4.56 -1.74
CA PHE A 260 12.61 -4.34 -3.10
C PHE A 260 13.43 -5.15 -4.13
N LYS A 261 14.75 -5.13 -4.04
CA LYS A 261 15.62 -5.92 -4.91
C LYS A 261 15.46 -7.42 -4.67
N ILE A 262 15.32 -7.86 -3.42
CA ILE A 262 15.08 -9.26 -3.06
C ILE A 262 13.78 -9.77 -3.69
N PHE A 263 12.68 -9.00 -3.59
CA PHE A 263 11.39 -9.37 -4.19
C PHE A 263 11.43 -9.40 -5.72
N LYS A 264 12.15 -8.48 -6.36
CA LYS A 264 12.32 -8.46 -7.83
C LYS A 264 13.29 -9.53 -8.33
N SER A 265 14.04 -10.20 -7.46
CA SER A 265 14.99 -11.26 -7.83
C SER A 265 14.32 -12.63 -7.79
N LYS A 266 14.32 -13.33 -8.92
CA LYS A 266 13.80 -14.72 -9.00
C LYS A 266 14.71 -15.73 -8.28
N LYS A 267 16.01 -15.43 -8.17
CA LYS A 267 17.00 -16.27 -7.52
C LYS A 267 17.33 -15.72 -6.13
N LEU A 268 17.66 -16.65 -5.23
CA LEU A 268 18.16 -16.30 -3.90
C LEU A 268 19.54 -15.64 -4.06
N ASP A 269 19.72 -14.47 -3.45
CA ASP A 269 20.98 -13.75 -3.38
C ASP A 269 21.38 -13.59 -1.90
N ASN A 270 22.33 -14.44 -1.46
CA ASN A 270 22.77 -14.45 -0.08
C ASN A 270 23.40 -13.11 0.34
N ARG A 271 24.07 -12.40 -0.59
CA ARG A 271 24.64 -11.08 -0.31
C ARG A 271 23.55 -10.07 0.08
N LEU A 272 22.42 -10.06 -0.64
CA LEU A 272 21.30 -9.16 -0.31
C LEU A 272 20.66 -9.52 1.04
N ILE A 273 20.58 -10.80 1.36
CA ILE A 273 20.08 -11.27 2.65
C ILE A 273 20.97 -10.79 3.79
N GLU A 274 22.28 -10.96 3.64
CA GLU A 274 23.28 -10.51 4.62
C GLU A 274 23.24 -8.99 4.81
N LEU A 275 23.13 -8.24 3.72
CA LEU A 275 22.97 -6.78 3.77
C LEU A 275 21.68 -6.40 4.53
N SER A 276 20.53 -7.02 4.23
CA SER A 276 19.28 -6.75 4.92
C SER A 276 19.41 -6.97 6.43
N LYS A 277 19.95 -8.12 6.85
CA LYS A 277 20.21 -8.45 8.27
C LYS A 277 21.15 -7.45 8.93
N SER A 278 22.23 -7.08 8.24
CA SER A 278 23.22 -6.13 8.75
C SER A 278 22.60 -4.77 9.06
N TYR A 279 21.82 -4.20 8.11
CA TYR A 279 21.18 -2.91 8.32
C TYR A 279 20.02 -2.98 9.33
N TYR A 280 19.35 -4.12 9.46
CA TYR A 280 18.31 -4.30 10.48
C TYR A 280 18.85 -4.09 11.90
N ASN A 281 20.05 -4.59 12.19
CA ASN A 281 20.70 -4.50 13.49
C ASN A 281 21.60 -3.27 13.67
N LYS A 282 21.85 -2.50 12.57
CA LYS A 282 22.76 -1.35 12.60
C LYS A 282 22.10 -0.14 13.25
N THR A 283 22.88 0.59 14.05
CA THR A 283 22.50 1.90 14.58
C THR A 283 23.14 3.01 13.75
N VAL A 284 22.43 4.13 13.61
CA VAL A 284 22.98 5.30 12.90
C VAL A 284 24.13 5.88 13.73
N PRO A 285 25.36 5.92 13.20
CA PRO A 285 26.50 6.44 13.95
C PRO A 285 26.42 7.95 14.10
N ALA A 286 26.88 8.46 15.25
CA ALA A 286 26.97 9.89 15.46
C ALA A 286 28.22 10.44 14.74
N MET A 287 28.10 11.62 14.13
CA MET A 287 29.24 12.31 13.49
C MET A 287 30.30 12.67 14.53
N PRO A 288 31.59 12.29 14.31
CA PRO A 288 32.62 12.48 15.30
C PRO A 288 33.09 13.93 15.42
N VAL A 289 32.89 14.77 14.40
CA VAL A 289 33.34 16.16 14.36
C VAL A 289 32.15 17.08 14.70
N LYS A 290 32.28 17.83 15.77
CA LYS A 290 31.27 18.80 16.25
C LYS A 290 31.67 20.24 15.90
N ALA A 291 30.67 21.14 15.84
CA ALA A 291 30.91 22.58 15.64
C ALA A 291 31.96 23.17 16.64
N ASP A 292 31.79 22.85 17.93
CA ASP A 292 32.71 23.28 18.98
C ASP A 292 34.15 22.88 18.73
N THR A 293 34.37 21.69 18.15
CA THR A 293 35.73 21.22 17.80
C THR A 293 36.35 22.10 16.71
N LEU A 294 35.56 22.48 15.70
CA LEU A 294 36.00 23.34 14.61
C LEU A 294 36.27 24.76 15.09
N MET A 295 35.43 25.30 15.96
CA MET A 295 35.60 26.63 16.53
C MET A 295 36.84 26.70 17.44
N LYS A 296 37.01 25.73 18.34
CA LYS A 296 38.15 25.73 19.30
C LYS A 296 39.47 25.38 18.66
N LYS A 297 39.54 24.31 17.83
CA LYS A 297 40.81 23.81 17.28
C LYS A 297 41.27 24.64 16.08
N TYR A 298 40.32 25.06 15.21
CA TYR A 298 40.65 25.71 13.94
C TYR A 298 40.25 27.18 13.89
N LYS A 299 39.78 27.75 15.02
CA LYS A 299 39.39 29.18 15.19
C LYS A 299 38.36 29.65 14.12
N ILE A 300 37.48 28.77 13.66
CA ILE A 300 36.44 29.11 12.71
C ILE A 300 35.31 29.78 13.50
N LEU A 301 34.92 31.00 13.06
CA LEU A 301 33.85 31.74 13.69
C LEU A 301 32.51 31.08 13.38
N GLU A 302 31.56 31.22 14.31
CA GLU A 302 30.16 30.82 14.11
C GLU A 302 29.54 31.55 12.90
N GLY A 303 28.84 30.80 12.06
CA GLY A 303 28.17 31.36 10.88
C GLY A 303 28.12 30.38 9.70
N LYS A 304 27.74 30.89 8.53
CA LYS A 304 27.53 30.10 7.31
C LYS A 304 28.77 29.28 6.92
N ASN A 305 29.98 29.85 7.02
CA ASN A 305 31.23 29.16 6.70
C ASN A 305 31.44 27.90 7.57
N LEU A 306 31.14 27.98 8.87
CA LEU A 306 31.23 26.83 9.79
C LEU A 306 30.23 25.75 9.39
N GLY A 307 28.97 26.14 9.05
CA GLY A 307 27.95 25.22 8.59
C GLY A 307 28.34 24.51 7.30
N ASP A 308 28.86 25.23 6.31
CA ASP A 308 29.28 24.68 5.02
C ASP A 308 30.45 23.68 5.19
N LYS A 309 31.44 24.00 6.06
CA LYS A 309 32.55 23.09 6.37
C LYS A 309 32.11 21.85 7.12
N LEU A 310 31.21 21.98 8.11
CA LEU A 310 30.60 20.83 8.79
C LEU A 310 29.89 19.91 7.82
N LYS A 311 29.08 20.46 6.90
CA LYS A 311 28.38 19.70 5.90
C LYS A 311 29.32 18.94 4.96
N ARG A 312 30.40 19.58 4.50
CA ARG A 312 31.42 18.92 3.66
C ARG A 312 32.12 17.79 4.40
N ILE A 313 32.45 17.99 5.70
CA ILE A 313 33.05 16.95 6.55
C ILE A 313 32.07 15.78 6.74
N GLU A 314 30.80 16.06 7.01
CA GLU A 314 29.71 15.05 7.13
C GLU A 314 29.59 14.22 5.85
N GLU A 315 29.49 14.88 4.69
CA GLU A 315 29.43 14.22 3.39
C GLU A 315 30.62 13.32 3.12
N ALA A 316 31.85 13.79 3.42
CA ALA A 316 33.06 13.00 3.28
C ALA A 316 33.06 11.78 4.22
N TRP A 317 32.67 11.98 5.47
CA TRP A 317 32.55 10.92 6.48
C TRP A 317 31.55 9.85 6.09
N VAL A 318 30.36 10.24 5.68
CA VAL A 318 29.32 9.31 5.20
C VAL A 318 29.78 8.56 3.95
N LYS A 319 30.37 9.25 2.97
CA LYS A 319 30.88 8.66 1.73
C LYS A 319 31.98 7.63 1.99
N ASN A 320 32.77 7.83 3.04
CA ASN A 320 33.85 6.93 3.43
C ASN A 320 33.42 5.92 4.51
N ASN A 321 32.17 5.45 4.45
CA ASN A 321 31.63 4.44 5.35
C ASN A 321 31.76 4.79 6.84
N PHE A 322 31.45 6.02 7.20
CA PHE A 322 31.53 6.58 8.55
C PHE A 322 32.93 6.60 9.13
N LYS A 323 33.96 6.79 8.29
CA LYS A 323 35.36 6.97 8.69
C LYS A 323 35.87 8.30 8.14
N ILE A 324 36.57 9.06 8.97
CA ILE A 324 37.24 10.28 8.54
C ILE A 324 38.54 10.48 9.37
N SER A 325 39.61 10.78 8.70
CA SER A 325 40.89 11.08 9.37
C SER A 325 41.04 12.57 9.68
N ASN A 326 41.88 12.92 10.67
CA ASN A 326 42.18 14.32 10.99
C ASN A 326 42.71 15.07 9.78
N GLN A 327 43.54 14.43 8.95
CA GLN A 327 44.08 15.03 7.73
C GLN A 327 43.01 15.35 6.69
N GLN A 328 42.02 14.49 6.55
CA GLN A 328 40.86 14.77 5.68
C GLN A 328 40.02 15.95 6.19
N VAL A 329 39.84 16.05 7.51
CA VAL A 329 39.17 17.19 8.13
C VAL A 329 39.94 18.47 7.87
N GLU A 330 41.25 18.47 8.08
CA GLU A 330 42.13 19.62 7.84
C GLU A 330 42.12 20.06 6.38
N ASN A 331 42.18 19.13 5.44
CA ASN A 331 42.09 19.43 4.01
C ASN A 331 40.77 20.10 3.64
N ILE A 332 39.64 19.65 4.23
CA ILE A 332 38.32 20.26 3.98
C ILE A 332 38.24 21.66 4.61
N ILE A 333 38.89 21.89 5.74
CA ILE A 333 38.88 23.18 6.43
C ILE A 333 39.70 24.21 5.68
N ASN A 334 40.85 23.81 5.11
CA ASN A 334 41.76 24.68 4.42
C ASN A 334 41.36 25.03 2.97
N ASN A 335 40.41 24.28 2.41
CA ASN A 335 39.79 24.51 1.11
C ASN A 335 38.40 25.13 1.25
#